data_44521bb40412be3b73de34ebd24d5785
#
_entry.id   44521bb40412be3b73de34ebd24d5785
#
_cell.length_a   1.000
_cell.length_b   1.000
_cell.length_c   1.000
_cell.angle_alpha   90.00
_cell.angle_beta   90.00
_cell.angle_gamma   90.00
#
_symmetry.space_group_name_H-M   'P 1'
#
loop_
_entity.id
_entity.type
_entity.pdbx_description
1 polymer ?
#
loop_
_entity_poly.entity_id
_entity_poly.type
_entity_poly.pdbx_seq_one_letter_code
_entity_poly.pdbx_strand_id
1 'polypeptide(L)'
;MNEIKCFVDIETTGLNPEIHEIIEICIIRCVDGFPPLVWVEKLSPERLDLADPRALDINRFSIKEWYEAKEQEEAARMISELTKDATLIGHNIRFDESFISELLHQHGVKALYKRRLIDTITLAHEHIPHIGSLSLENIREYYNWDLEGAHRAKKDALDCMRLYHRLYRCSVLSRSFWRIAHELRKVIRFLKRWVK
;
A
#
# COMPACT_ATOMS: atom_id res chain seq x y z
N MET A 1 5.10 -5.82 21.37
CA MET A 1 5.79 -4.98 20.36
C MET A 1 4.74 -4.29 19.54
N ASN A 2 4.82 -2.96 19.41
CA ASN A 2 3.90 -2.19 18.58
C ASN A 2 4.04 -2.61 17.13
N GLU A 3 2.92 -2.87 16.45
CA GLU A 3 2.93 -3.22 15.03
C GLU A 3 3.24 -1.98 14.20
N ILE A 4 4.30 -2.03 13.39
CA ILE A 4 4.67 -0.95 12.48
C ILE A 4 4.07 -1.26 11.11
N LYS A 5 3.35 -0.32 10.53
CA LYS A 5 2.75 -0.39 9.20
C LYS A 5 3.26 0.74 8.34
N CYS A 6 3.59 0.44 7.09
CA CYS A 6 3.89 1.45 6.08
C CYS A 6 2.91 1.30 4.93
N PHE A 7 2.11 2.34 4.70
CA PHE A 7 1.31 2.45 3.48
C PHE A 7 2.20 3.03 2.41
N VAL A 8 2.27 2.36 1.29
CA VAL A 8 3.20 2.67 0.20
C VAL A 8 2.44 2.77 -1.10
N ASP A 9 2.85 3.72 -1.91
CA ASP A 9 2.43 3.87 -3.30
C ASP A 9 3.56 4.52 -4.09
N ILE A 10 3.74 4.11 -5.35
CA ILE A 10 4.80 4.59 -6.24
C ILE A 10 4.27 4.97 -7.60
N GLU A 11 4.92 5.95 -8.24
CA GLU A 11 4.82 6.20 -9.66
C GLU A 11 6.12 5.78 -10.35
N THR A 12 6.01 5.19 -11.54
CA THR A 12 7.14 4.58 -12.22
C THR A 12 7.26 5.01 -13.68
N THR A 13 8.42 4.80 -14.28
CA THR A 13 8.63 5.03 -15.73
C THR A 13 8.08 3.91 -16.61
N GLY A 14 7.42 2.89 -16.03
CA GLY A 14 6.79 1.77 -16.74
C GLY A 14 6.49 0.60 -15.83
N LEU A 15 6.23 -0.60 -16.36
CA LEU A 15 5.66 -1.71 -15.59
C LEU A 15 6.67 -2.80 -15.20
N ASN A 16 7.88 -2.80 -15.73
CA ASN A 16 8.89 -3.82 -15.44
C ASN A 16 9.98 -3.28 -14.51
N PRO A 17 10.13 -3.74 -13.26
CA PRO A 17 11.11 -3.21 -12.30
C PRO A 17 12.57 -3.43 -12.72
N GLU A 18 12.87 -4.41 -13.57
CA GLU A 18 14.25 -4.64 -14.08
C GLU A 18 14.68 -3.57 -15.11
N ILE A 19 13.72 -2.90 -15.77
CA ILE A 19 13.94 -1.93 -16.85
C ILE A 19 13.60 -0.51 -16.39
N HIS A 20 12.44 -0.37 -15.71
CA HIS A 20 11.86 0.90 -15.35
C HIS A 20 12.21 1.29 -13.90
N GLU A 21 11.98 2.54 -13.57
CA GLU A 21 12.41 3.13 -12.31
C GLU A 21 11.28 3.81 -11.56
N ILE A 22 11.41 3.93 -10.25
CA ILE A 22 10.53 4.75 -9.42
C ILE A 22 10.86 6.22 -9.68
N ILE A 23 9.83 7.04 -9.95
CA ILE A 23 9.96 8.49 -10.13
C ILE A 23 9.22 9.32 -9.07
N GLU A 24 8.26 8.74 -8.38
CA GLU A 24 7.64 9.32 -7.19
C GLU A 24 7.30 8.20 -6.22
N ILE A 25 7.45 8.45 -4.94
CA ILE A 25 7.10 7.50 -3.88
C ILE A 25 6.45 8.22 -2.72
N CYS A 26 5.45 7.60 -2.11
CA CYS A 26 4.92 7.98 -0.80
C CYS A 26 5.02 6.82 0.18
N ILE A 27 5.56 7.09 1.36
CA ILE A 27 5.55 6.17 2.50
C ILE A 27 4.86 6.85 3.67
N ILE A 28 3.78 6.24 4.18
CA ILE A 28 3.10 6.67 5.39
C ILE A 28 3.40 5.64 6.49
N ARG A 29 4.34 5.96 7.36
CA ARG A 29 4.74 5.10 8.46
C ARG A 29 3.87 5.35 9.68
N CYS A 30 3.18 4.31 10.11
CA CYS A 30 2.29 4.30 11.28
C CYS A 30 2.88 3.41 12.39
N VAL A 31 3.00 3.98 13.58
CA VAL A 31 3.39 3.28 14.81
C VAL A 31 2.32 3.55 15.86
N ASP A 32 1.82 2.51 16.52
CA ASP A 32 0.76 2.66 17.52
C ASP A 32 1.17 3.67 18.61
N GLY A 33 0.27 4.63 18.90
CA GLY A 33 0.50 5.68 19.89
C GLY A 33 1.26 6.92 19.40
N PHE A 34 1.67 6.95 18.13
CA PHE A 34 2.35 8.09 17.52
C PHE A 34 1.59 8.62 16.29
N PRO A 35 1.70 9.92 15.97
CA PRO A 35 1.17 10.44 14.72
C PRO A 35 1.89 9.81 13.54
N PRO A 36 1.18 9.61 12.39
CA PRO A 36 1.81 9.07 11.19
C PRO A 36 2.92 9.98 10.68
N LEU A 37 4.05 9.38 10.29
CA LEU A 37 5.09 10.05 9.53
C LEU A 37 4.78 9.87 8.04
N VAL A 38 4.67 10.98 7.32
CA VAL A 38 4.43 10.99 5.87
C VAL A 38 5.70 11.46 5.18
N TRP A 39 6.27 10.62 4.31
CA TRP A 39 7.39 10.96 3.46
C TRP A 39 6.96 10.81 2.00
N VAL A 40 7.17 11.88 1.23
CA VAL A 40 6.86 11.94 -0.21
C VAL A 40 8.07 12.48 -0.90
N GLU A 41 8.54 11.79 -1.94
CA GLU A 41 9.72 12.19 -2.65
C GLU A 41 9.59 11.92 -4.15
N LYS A 42 10.14 12.82 -4.97
CA LYS A 42 10.38 12.60 -6.38
C LYS A 42 11.80 12.07 -6.54
N LEU A 43 11.98 11.05 -7.39
CA LEU A 43 13.25 10.42 -7.67
C LEU A 43 13.71 10.75 -9.08
N SER A 44 14.99 11.10 -9.22
CA SER A 44 15.61 11.38 -10.52
C SER A 44 15.80 10.06 -11.29
N PRO A 45 15.15 9.85 -12.44
CA PRO A 45 15.39 8.65 -13.23
C PRO A 45 16.79 8.64 -13.83
N GLU A 46 17.50 7.53 -13.72
CA GLU A 46 18.83 7.32 -14.29
C GLU A 46 18.78 6.77 -15.73
N ARG A 47 17.65 6.10 -16.07
CA ARG A 47 17.43 5.41 -17.36
C ARG A 47 16.19 5.92 -18.08
N LEU A 48 16.06 7.25 -18.17
CA LEU A 48 14.89 7.89 -18.79
C LEU A 48 14.70 7.51 -20.27
N ASP A 49 15.78 7.10 -20.95
CA ASP A 49 15.76 6.57 -22.32
C ASP A 49 15.03 5.24 -22.46
N LEU A 50 14.86 4.48 -21.36
CA LEU A 50 14.12 3.23 -21.31
C LEU A 50 12.67 3.42 -20.84
N ALA A 51 12.25 4.62 -20.49
CA ALA A 51 10.93 4.90 -19.97
C ALA A 51 9.81 4.64 -21.01
N ASP A 52 8.68 4.12 -20.55
CA ASP A 52 7.46 4.04 -21.36
C ASP A 52 6.83 5.45 -21.44
N PRO A 53 6.70 6.03 -22.65
CA PRO A 53 6.11 7.36 -22.81
C PRO A 53 4.68 7.47 -22.24
N ARG A 54 3.90 6.37 -22.22
CA ARG A 54 2.55 6.36 -21.65
C ARG A 54 2.60 6.48 -20.14
N ALA A 55 3.57 5.82 -19.49
CA ALA A 55 3.73 5.92 -18.04
C ALA A 55 4.14 7.36 -17.65
N LEU A 56 5.05 7.97 -18.41
CA LEU A 56 5.45 9.36 -18.19
C LEU A 56 4.28 10.34 -18.35
N ASP A 57 3.40 10.12 -19.32
CA ASP A 57 2.21 10.95 -19.56
C ASP A 57 1.18 10.81 -18.42
N ILE A 58 0.88 9.58 -18.01
CA ILE A 58 -0.02 9.29 -16.88
C ILE A 58 0.47 9.96 -15.60
N ASN A 59 1.77 9.84 -15.30
CA ASN A 59 2.42 10.39 -14.10
C ASN A 59 2.73 11.88 -14.23
N ARG A 60 2.39 12.50 -15.38
CA ARG A 60 2.67 13.91 -15.67
C ARG A 60 4.12 14.29 -15.43
N PHE A 61 5.03 13.38 -15.81
CA PHE A 61 6.46 13.60 -15.66
C PHE A 61 6.91 14.78 -16.49
N SER A 62 7.72 15.66 -15.90
CA SER A 62 8.42 16.73 -16.64
C SER A 62 9.79 16.99 -16.02
N ILE A 63 10.80 17.20 -16.85
CA ILE A 63 12.17 17.52 -16.39
C ILE A 63 12.16 18.70 -15.42
N LYS A 64 11.31 19.70 -15.67
CA LYS A 64 11.22 20.89 -14.81
C LYS A 64 10.73 20.55 -13.39
N GLU A 65 9.73 19.69 -13.26
CA GLU A 65 9.17 19.32 -11.95
C GLU A 65 10.03 18.31 -11.20
N TRP A 66 10.92 17.59 -11.92
CA TRP A 66 11.88 16.64 -11.35
C TRP A 66 13.29 17.20 -11.26
N TYR A 67 13.47 18.51 -11.45
CA TYR A 67 14.81 19.14 -11.42
C TYR A 67 15.52 19.01 -10.06
N GLU A 68 14.75 19.05 -8.96
CA GLU A 68 15.26 18.88 -7.59
C GLU A 68 14.93 17.49 -7.02
N ALA A 69 14.66 16.51 -7.90
CA ALA A 69 14.35 15.15 -7.46
C ALA A 69 15.58 14.51 -6.81
N LYS A 70 15.32 13.65 -5.84
CA LYS A 70 16.33 12.93 -5.08
C LYS A 70 16.99 11.85 -5.93
N GLU A 71 18.28 11.65 -5.77
CA GLU A 71 19.01 10.55 -6.40
C GLU A 71 18.48 9.18 -5.93
N GLN A 72 18.46 8.21 -6.85
CA GLN A 72 17.93 6.86 -6.59
C GLN A 72 18.63 6.17 -5.39
N GLU A 73 19.95 6.32 -5.28
CA GLU A 73 20.74 5.71 -4.19
C GLU A 73 20.38 6.31 -2.81
N GLU A 74 20.20 7.62 -2.73
CA GLU A 74 19.81 8.28 -1.50
C GLU A 74 18.39 7.85 -1.09
N ALA A 75 17.47 7.82 -2.06
CA ALA A 75 16.11 7.35 -1.84
C ALA A 75 16.08 5.89 -1.37
N ALA A 76 16.89 5.01 -1.94
CA ALA A 76 17.00 3.61 -1.52
C ALA A 76 17.36 3.49 -0.03
N ARG A 77 18.33 4.26 0.45
CA ARG A 77 18.71 4.28 1.88
C ARG A 77 17.56 4.77 2.76
N MET A 78 16.89 5.84 2.36
CA MET A 78 15.74 6.39 3.08
C MET A 78 14.58 5.39 3.14
N ILE A 79 14.24 4.75 2.03
CA ILE A 79 13.17 3.74 1.94
C ILE A 79 13.47 2.58 2.89
N SER A 80 14.71 2.06 2.89
CA SER A 80 15.11 0.98 3.79
C SER A 80 14.88 1.34 5.27
N GLU A 81 15.33 2.51 5.71
CA GLU A 81 15.16 2.94 7.11
C GLU A 81 13.68 3.24 7.45
N LEU A 82 12.95 3.93 6.57
CA LEU A 82 11.54 4.25 6.79
C LEU A 82 10.66 2.99 6.87
N THR A 83 11.02 1.95 6.14
CA THR A 83 10.25 0.70 6.13
C THR A 83 10.72 -0.33 7.14
N LYS A 84 11.78 -0.05 7.89
CA LYS A 84 12.37 -0.97 8.87
C LYS A 84 11.34 -1.54 9.84
N ASP A 85 11.34 -2.87 9.96
CA ASP A 85 10.44 -3.66 10.81
C ASP A 85 8.94 -3.48 10.51
N ALA A 86 8.59 -2.80 9.42
CA ALA A 86 7.20 -2.53 9.05
C ALA A 86 6.60 -3.67 8.21
N THR A 87 5.28 -3.83 8.30
CA THR A 87 4.47 -4.51 7.31
C THR A 87 4.12 -3.50 6.21
N LEU A 88 4.46 -3.78 4.96
CA LEU A 88 4.07 -2.94 3.83
C LEU A 88 2.62 -3.21 3.44
N ILE A 89 1.89 -2.14 3.16
CA ILE A 89 0.48 -2.14 2.78
C ILE A 89 0.33 -1.25 1.54
N GLY A 90 -0.29 -1.76 0.49
CA GLY A 90 -0.52 -1.03 -0.75
C GLY A 90 -1.79 -1.51 -1.45
N HIS A 91 -2.12 -0.85 -2.54
CA HIS A 91 -3.18 -1.26 -3.45
C HIS A 91 -2.56 -1.92 -4.67
N ASN A 92 -2.51 -3.25 -4.74
CA ASN A 92 -1.61 -4.06 -5.56
C ASN A 92 -0.15 -4.00 -5.07
N ILE A 93 0.06 -4.12 -3.76
CA ILE A 93 1.36 -3.94 -3.08
C ILE A 93 2.52 -4.75 -3.69
N ARG A 94 2.25 -5.84 -4.40
CA ARG A 94 3.32 -6.62 -5.04
C ARG A 94 4.01 -5.83 -6.15
N PHE A 95 3.29 -4.94 -6.83
CA PHE A 95 3.87 -4.03 -7.81
C PHE A 95 4.86 -3.08 -7.13
N ASP A 96 4.43 -2.38 -6.10
CA ASP A 96 5.28 -1.42 -5.37
C ASP A 96 6.49 -2.11 -4.75
N GLU A 97 6.27 -3.25 -4.11
CA GLU A 97 7.33 -4.02 -3.46
C GLU A 97 8.37 -4.52 -4.46
N SER A 98 7.97 -4.94 -5.66
CA SER A 98 8.90 -5.39 -6.70
C SER A 98 9.86 -4.28 -7.14
N PHE A 99 9.36 -3.07 -7.34
CA PHE A 99 10.17 -1.90 -7.68
C PHE A 99 11.05 -1.44 -6.51
N ILE A 100 10.52 -1.43 -5.29
CA ILE A 100 11.31 -1.11 -4.09
C ILE A 100 12.43 -2.13 -3.89
N SER A 101 12.12 -3.41 -4.02
CA SER A 101 13.12 -4.49 -3.88
C SER A 101 14.23 -4.36 -4.92
N GLU A 102 13.87 -4.07 -6.17
CA GLU A 102 14.84 -3.89 -7.25
C GLU A 102 15.69 -2.62 -7.04
N LEU A 103 15.10 -1.49 -6.66
CA LEU A 103 15.82 -0.27 -6.32
C LEU A 103 16.84 -0.52 -5.21
N LEU A 104 16.43 -1.18 -4.13
CA LEU A 104 17.33 -1.51 -3.02
C LEU A 104 18.46 -2.44 -3.48
N HIS A 105 18.15 -3.43 -4.31
CA HIS A 105 19.13 -4.38 -4.85
C HIS A 105 20.16 -3.68 -5.74
N GLN A 106 19.75 -2.83 -6.67
CA GLN A 106 20.63 -2.10 -7.59
C GLN A 106 21.63 -1.22 -6.85
N HIS A 107 21.23 -0.62 -5.73
CA HIS A 107 22.12 0.23 -4.92
C HIS A 107 22.78 -0.48 -3.72
N GLY A 108 22.71 -1.80 -3.66
CA GLY A 108 23.33 -2.59 -2.59
C GLY A 108 22.77 -2.32 -1.20
N VAL A 109 21.54 -1.80 -1.10
CA VAL A 109 20.84 -1.48 0.14
C VAL A 109 20.02 -2.67 0.59
N LYS A 110 20.10 -3.03 1.88
CA LYS A 110 19.32 -4.15 2.43
C LYS A 110 17.86 -3.74 2.65
N ALA A 111 16.92 -4.59 2.22
CA ALA A 111 15.52 -4.48 2.60
C ALA A 111 15.35 -4.82 4.10
N LEU A 112 14.78 -3.89 4.88
CA LEU A 112 14.58 -4.02 6.33
C LEU A 112 13.13 -4.23 6.72
N TYR A 113 12.17 -4.15 5.78
CA TYR A 113 10.76 -4.42 6.02
C TYR A 113 10.47 -5.92 6.21
N LYS A 114 9.33 -6.21 6.81
CA LYS A 114 8.88 -7.60 7.01
C LYS A 114 8.44 -8.22 5.68
N ARG A 115 8.68 -9.50 5.49
CA ARG A 115 8.23 -10.25 4.31
C ARG A 115 6.70 -10.30 4.15
N ARG A 116 5.95 -9.99 5.20
CA ARG A 116 4.49 -9.93 5.15
C ARG A 116 4.04 -8.65 4.47
N LEU A 117 3.31 -8.80 3.37
CA LEU A 117 2.63 -7.72 2.64
C LEU A 117 1.12 -7.81 2.90
N ILE A 118 0.44 -6.68 2.87
CA ILE A 118 -1.03 -6.61 2.93
C ILE A 118 -1.52 -5.86 1.71
N ASP A 119 -2.30 -6.56 0.89
CA ASP A 119 -2.92 -5.99 -0.31
C ASP A 119 -4.34 -5.54 -0.03
N THR A 120 -4.64 -4.27 -0.26
CA THR A 120 -6.00 -3.73 -0.07
C THR A 120 -6.97 -4.18 -1.15
N ILE A 121 -6.51 -4.65 -2.33
CA ILE A 121 -7.37 -5.33 -3.31
C ILE A 121 -7.93 -6.62 -2.71
N THR A 122 -7.09 -7.42 -2.06
CA THR A 122 -7.54 -8.66 -1.38
C THR A 122 -8.59 -8.35 -0.32
N LEU A 123 -8.36 -7.32 0.50
CA LEU A 123 -9.33 -6.89 1.51
C LEU A 123 -10.64 -6.40 0.87
N ALA A 124 -10.54 -5.64 -0.24
CA ALA A 124 -11.71 -5.16 -0.96
C ALA A 124 -12.51 -6.32 -1.57
N HIS A 125 -11.84 -7.31 -2.16
CA HIS A 125 -12.49 -8.50 -2.69
C HIS A 125 -13.30 -9.27 -1.63
N GLU A 126 -12.80 -9.35 -0.40
CA GLU A 126 -13.50 -10.01 0.71
C GLU A 126 -14.72 -9.24 1.20
N HIS A 127 -14.72 -7.90 1.14
CA HIS A 127 -15.70 -7.06 1.82
C HIS A 127 -16.67 -6.34 0.89
N ILE A 128 -16.25 -6.04 -0.33
CA ILE A 128 -17.02 -5.30 -1.34
C ILE A 128 -16.91 -5.94 -2.74
N PRO A 129 -17.10 -7.28 -2.88
CA PRO A 129 -16.90 -7.98 -4.16
C PRO A 129 -17.89 -7.55 -5.25
N HIS A 130 -18.97 -6.87 -4.88
CA HIS A 130 -20.07 -6.48 -5.78
C HIS A 130 -19.78 -5.24 -6.61
N ILE A 131 -18.69 -4.51 -6.37
CA ILE A 131 -18.37 -3.29 -7.12
C ILE A 131 -17.69 -3.54 -8.48
N GLY A 132 -17.52 -4.80 -8.88
CA GLY A 132 -16.96 -5.19 -10.17
C GLY A 132 -15.45 -5.01 -10.23
N SER A 133 -14.95 -3.85 -10.65
CA SER A 133 -13.52 -3.55 -10.63
C SER A 133 -13.08 -3.01 -9.26
N LEU A 134 -11.97 -3.55 -8.75
CA LEU A 134 -11.37 -3.16 -7.47
C LEU A 134 -10.21 -2.17 -7.67
N SER A 135 -10.15 -1.45 -8.78
CA SER A 135 -9.20 -0.35 -8.94
C SER A 135 -9.46 0.74 -7.89
N LEU A 136 -8.42 1.45 -7.51
CA LEU A 136 -8.55 2.52 -6.50
C LEU A 136 -9.51 3.62 -6.96
N GLU A 137 -9.59 3.88 -8.26
CA GLU A 137 -10.54 4.81 -8.88
C GLU A 137 -12.00 4.36 -8.65
N ASN A 138 -12.34 3.10 -8.96
CA ASN A 138 -13.69 2.58 -8.73
C ASN A 138 -14.05 2.52 -7.24
N ILE A 139 -13.08 2.28 -6.38
CA ILE A 139 -13.26 2.34 -4.93
C ILE A 139 -13.54 3.77 -4.46
N ARG A 140 -12.85 4.77 -5.03
CA ARG A 140 -13.15 6.18 -4.78
C ARG A 140 -14.58 6.53 -5.17
N GLU A 141 -15.01 6.14 -6.36
CA GLU A 141 -16.37 6.34 -6.82
C GLU A 141 -17.39 5.66 -5.90
N TYR A 142 -17.18 4.39 -5.56
CA TYR A 142 -18.08 3.62 -4.69
C TYR A 142 -18.26 4.27 -3.31
N TYR A 143 -17.18 4.81 -2.74
CA TYR A 143 -17.25 5.50 -1.46
C TYR A 143 -17.49 7.00 -1.55
N ASN A 144 -17.71 7.54 -2.75
CA ASN A 144 -17.84 8.96 -3.02
C ASN A 144 -16.66 9.77 -2.43
N TRP A 145 -15.44 9.29 -2.68
CA TRP A 145 -14.22 9.99 -2.32
C TRP A 145 -13.81 10.94 -3.45
N ASP A 146 -13.08 11.99 -3.09
CA ASP A 146 -12.54 12.93 -4.04
C ASP A 146 -11.53 12.26 -5.01
N LEU A 147 -11.72 12.52 -6.32
CA LEU A 147 -10.85 12.04 -7.40
C LEU A 147 -9.69 13.00 -7.69
N GLU A 148 -9.71 14.22 -7.14
CA GLU A 148 -8.64 15.19 -7.36
C GLU A 148 -7.32 14.67 -6.80
N GLY A 149 -6.26 14.76 -7.61
CA GLY A 149 -4.92 14.29 -7.27
C GLY A 149 -4.71 12.77 -7.44
N ALA A 150 -5.63 12.03 -8.06
CA ALA A 150 -5.39 10.66 -8.49
C ALA A 150 -4.12 10.56 -9.36
N HIS A 151 -3.42 9.42 -9.30
CA HIS A 151 -2.11 9.20 -9.93
C HIS A 151 -1.03 10.16 -9.40
N ARG A 152 -1.04 10.35 -8.08
CA ARG A 152 0.04 10.96 -7.31
C ARG A 152 0.26 10.07 -6.08
N ALA A 153 1.46 9.58 -5.91
CA ALA A 153 1.79 8.60 -4.87
C ALA A 153 1.26 8.97 -3.48
N LYS A 154 1.28 10.26 -3.12
CA LYS A 154 0.73 10.72 -1.83
C LYS A 154 -0.79 10.49 -1.70
N LYS A 155 -1.54 10.83 -2.74
CA LYS A 155 -3.01 10.70 -2.71
C LYS A 155 -3.41 9.23 -2.67
N ASP A 156 -2.74 8.41 -3.48
CA ASP A 156 -3.03 7.00 -3.62
C ASP A 156 -2.65 6.23 -2.35
N ALA A 157 -1.52 6.52 -1.72
CA ALA A 157 -1.14 5.98 -0.40
C ALA A 157 -2.13 6.38 0.72
N LEU A 158 -2.63 7.63 0.72
CA LEU A 158 -3.64 8.08 1.70
C LEU A 158 -4.98 7.36 1.51
N ASP A 159 -5.43 7.17 0.28
CA ASP A 159 -6.67 6.46 -0.01
C ASP A 159 -6.52 4.96 0.27
N CYS A 160 -5.36 4.36 -0.01
CA CYS A 160 -5.02 3.01 0.41
C CYS A 160 -5.10 2.86 1.94
N MET A 161 -4.53 3.79 2.70
CA MET A 161 -4.60 3.81 4.16
C MET A 161 -6.06 3.95 4.65
N ARG A 162 -6.83 4.82 4.04
CA ARG A 162 -8.25 5.03 4.36
C ARG A 162 -9.07 3.76 4.10
N LEU A 163 -8.82 3.08 2.96
CA LEU A 163 -9.45 1.82 2.59
C LEU A 163 -9.09 0.72 3.59
N TYR A 164 -7.80 0.56 3.88
CA TYR A 164 -7.32 -0.42 4.85
C TYR A 164 -8.03 -0.27 6.20
N HIS A 165 -8.05 0.92 6.76
CA HIS A 165 -8.70 1.15 8.06
C HIS A 165 -10.20 0.88 8.03
N ARG A 166 -10.87 1.19 6.93
CA ARG A 166 -12.29 0.92 6.77
C ARG A 166 -12.59 -0.57 6.71
N LEU A 167 -11.86 -1.32 5.87
CA LEU A 167 -12.09 -2.75 5.66
C LEU A 167 -11.54 -3.60 6.80
N TYR A 168 -10.39 -3.25 7.35
CA TYR A 168 -9.79 -3.97 8.48
C TYR A 168 -10.66 -3.91 9.73
N ARG A 169 -11.29 -2.78 10.03
CA ARG A 169 -12.28 -2.67 11.11
C ARG A 169 -13.46 -3.59 10.89
N CYS A 170 -13.98 -3.68 9.67
CA CYS A 170 -15.06 -4.61 9.33
C CYS A 170 -14.63 -6.07 9.54
N SER A 171 -13.41 -6.45 9.15
CA SER A 171 -12.90 -7.81 9.29
C SER A 171 -12.70 -8.21 10.77
N VAL A 172 -12.23 -7.31 11.61
CA VAL A 172 -12.06 -7.55 13.05
C VAL A 172 -13.42 -7.72 13.73
N LEU A 173 -14.39 -6.88 13.41
CA LEU A 173 -15.75 -6.97 13.94
C LEU A 173 -16.45 -8.27 13.49
N SER A 174 -16.32 -8.65 12.22
CA SER A 174 -16.89 -9.88 11.70
C SER A 174 -16.25 -11.12 12.35
N ARG A 175 -14.93 -11.18 12.47
CA ARG A 175 -14.21 -12.29 13.14
C ARG A 175 -14.61 -12.40 14.62
N SER A 176 -14.75 -11.29 15.33
CA SER A 176 -15.21 -11.27 16.72
C SER A 176 -16.65 -11.74 16.82
N PHE A 177 -17.54 -11.32 15.94
CA PHE A 177 -18.92 -11.76 15.86
C PHE A 177 -19.02 -13.28 15.58
N TRP A 178 -18.27 -13.80 14.61
CA TRP A 178 -18.24 -15.23 14.31
C TRP A 178 -17.68 -16.06 15.47
N ARG A 179 -16.67 -15.57 16.18
CA ARG A 179 -16.14 -16.22 17.38
C ARG A 179 -17.18 -16.30 18.48
N ILE A 180 -17.87 -15.21 18.78
CA ILE A 180 -18.95 -15.15 19.78
C ILE A 180 -20.10 -16.07 19.36
N ALA A 181 -20.55 -16.01 18.11
CA ALA A 181 -21.62 -16.87 17.59
C ALA A 181 -21.25 -18.36 17.62
N HIS A 182 -19.98 -18.70 17.38
CA HIS A 182 -19.49 -20.07 17.48
C HIS A 182 -19.50 -20.58 18.94
N GLU A 183 -19.05 -19.78 19.90
CA GLU A 183 -19.10 -20.14 21.33
C GLU A 183 -20.55 -20.25 21.85
N LEU A 184 -21.44 -19.35 21.46
CA LEU A 184 -22.85 -19.43 21.77
C LEU A 184 -23.49 -20.74 21.23
N ARG A 185 -23.13 -21.15 20.00
CA ARG A 185 -23.61 -22.43 19.45
C ARG A 185 -23.12 -23.64 20.23
N LYS A 186 -21.91 -23.62 20.82
CA LYS A 186 -21.43 -24.68 21.71
C LYS A 186 -22.22 -24.72 22.98
N VAL A 187 -22.48 -23.59 23.61
CA VAL A 187 -23.28 -23.48 24.83
C VAL A 187 -24.70 -23.98 24.59
N ILE A 188 -25.35 -23.57 23.49
CA ILE A 188 -26.71 -24.02 23.13
C ILE A 188 -26.73 -25.54 22.90
N ARG A 189 -25.70 -26.12 22.24
CA ARG A 189 -25.60 -27.58 22.06
C ARG A 189 -25.41 -28.32 23.39
N PHE A 190 -24.62 -27.74 24.29
CA PHE A 190 -24.43 -28.29 25.63
C PHE A 190 -25.75 -28.30 26.42
N LEU A 191 -26.47 -27.18 26.47
CA LEU A 191 -27.74 -27.06 27.16
C LEU A 191 -28.81 -28.00 26.59
N LYS A 192 -28.89 -28.19 25.26
CA LYS A 192 -29.82 -29.15 24.64
C LYS A 192 -29.52 -30.61 24.97
N ARG A 193 -28.35 -30.96 25.49
CA ARG A 193 -28.01 -32.29 25.97
C ARG A 193 -28.53 -32.56 27.40
N TRP A 194 -28.81 -31.51 28.17
CA TRP A 194 -29.27 -31.60 29.55
C TRP A 194 -30.80 -31.44 29.70
N VAL A 195 -31.49 -31.10 28.64
CA VAL A 195 -32.95 -30.92 28.60
C VAL A 195 -33.65 -32.18 28.02
N LYS A 196 -32.91 -33.26 27.82
CA LYS A 196 -33.41 -34.61 27.59
C LYS A 196 -33.12 -35.45 28.81
#